data_ff31f353bd40b801792f7595121586c2
#
_entry.id   ff31f353bd40b801792f7595121586c2
#
_cell.length_a   1.000
_cell.length_b   1.000
_cell.length_c   1.000
_cell.angle_alpha   90.00
_cell.angle_beta   90.00
_cell.angle_gamma   90.00
#
_symmetry.space_group_name_H-M   'P 1'
#
loop_
_entity.id
_entity.type
_entity.pdbx_description
1 polymer ?
#
loop_
_entity_poly.entity_id
_entity_poly.type
_entity_poly.pdbx_seq_one_letter_code
_entity_poly.pdbx_strand_id
1 'polypeptide(L)'
;MFFRLLTLSILFGLAAVCVAQQSICKAVELPVGVISVTGESFRGLNAEDFNGHIQKKSLGVKSLVYDDGPRRILIVLDASKKLSNDSRRAEGEMIETLLAGSRPEDSFALIHARGPGRVVKFTTDRGAITQEIGASGISDGKEFGILDAVMAGIEHFGTPQSGDAIVVIAADTEGNHKANAKTVARALDEHHIRMFGLALGPVATKNSVAGGTMTSTTSQGLAWTTPGVGDIVYDTGDDHFFPLTVNSGGLVLGAMNMDPRRSYNMTDVNLVQRIRQQARSIAKMISTFYRIQLESPQLSHPENWSLNISETIQKQSGQMFVLYPHSLGACSGS
;
A
#
# COMPACT_ATOMS: atom_id res chain seq x y z
N MET A 1 -54.75 1.60 -50.76
CA MET A 1 -54.48 0.45 -49.90
C MET A 1 -52.99 0.12 -49.74
N PHE A 2 -52.09 0.88 -50.33
CA PHE A 2 -50.65 0.66 -50.31
C PHE A 2 -49.88 1.43 -49.21
N PHE A 3 -50.47 2.38 -48.53
CA PHE A 3 -49.80 3.27 -47.58
C PHE A 3 -49.80 2.71 -46.13
N ARG A 4 -50.51 1.66 -45.84
CA ARG A 4 -50.58 1.06 -44.47
C ARG A 4 -49.58 -0.07 -44.24
N LEU A 5 -48.94 -0.58 -45.26
CA LEU A 5 -47.94 -1.66 -45.12
C LEU A 5 -46.52 -1.15 -44.92
N LEU A 6 -46.24 0.13 -45.24
CA LEU A 6 -44.89 0.70 -45.10
C LEU A 6 -44.56 1.15 -43.67
N THR A 7 -45.60 1.47 -42.86
CA THR A 7 -45.40 1.94 -41.47
C THR A 7 -45.14 0.82 -40.48
N LEU A 8 -45.57 -0.42 -40.79
CA LEU A 8 -45.36 -1.56 -39.92
C LEU A 8 -43.93 -2.13 -40.01
N SER A 9 -43.25 -1.97 -41.12
CA SER A 9 -41.90 -2.45 -41.31
C SER A 9 -40.81 -1.59 -40.60
N ILE A 10 -41.13 -0.32 -40.35
CA ILE A 10 -40.18 0.62 -39.67
C ILE A 10 -40.19 0.43 -38.17
N LEU A 11 -41.30 -0.02 -37.58
CA LEU A 11 -41.44 -0.29 -36.14
C LEU A 11 -40.74 -1.59 -35.71
N PHE A 12 -40.57 -2.58 -36.60
CA PHE A 12 -39.84 -3.82 -36.28
C PHE A 12 -38.33 -3.66 -36.43
N GLY A 13 -37.81 -2.67 -37.19
CA GLY A 13 -36.38 -2.41 -37.35
C GLY A 13 -35.73 -1.70 -36.15
N LEU A 14 -36.48 -1.00 -35.32
CA LEU A 14 -35.97 -0.26 -34.16
C LEU A 14 -35.90 -1.06 -32.87
N ALA A 15 -36.54 -2.23 -32.82
CA ALA A 15 -36.51 -3.09 -31.64
C ALA A 15 -35.24 -4.00 -31.54
N ALA A 16 -34.44 -4.06 -32.59
CA ALA A 16 -33.26 -4.97 -32.64
C ALA A 16 -31.92 -4.35 -32.26
N VAL A 17 -31.85 -3.10 -31.84
CA VAL A 17 -30.57 -2.41 -31.54
C VAL A 17 -30.34 -2.15 -30.06
N CYS A 18 -31.26 -2.61 -29.19
CA CYS A 18 -30.91 -2.73 -27.76
C CYS A 18 -30.29 -4.10 -27.43
N VAL A 19 -29.28 -4.51 -28.19
CA VAL A 19 -28.29 -5.44 -27.65
C VAL A 19 -27.52 -4.64 -26.63
N ALA A 20 -27.89 -4.83 -25.35
CA ALA A 20 -27.17 -4.30 -24.24
C ALA A 20 -25.66 -4.49 -24.50
N GLN A 21 -24.92 -3.39 -24.66
CA GLN A 21 -23.49 -3.39 -24.43
C GLN A 21 -23.33 -3.84 -22.98
N GLN A 22 -23.28 -5.14 -22.75
CA GLN A 22 -22.74 -5.66 -21.52
C GLN A 22 -21.31 -5.15 -21.49
N SER A 23 -21.08 -4.12 -20.69
CA SER A 23 -19.74 -3.67 -20.39
C SER A 23 -19.00 -4.90 -19.84
N ILE A 24 -18.14 -5.48 -20.68
CA ILE A 24 -17.30 -6.60 -20.28
C ILE A 24 -16.33 -6.01 -19.28
N CYS A 25 -16.61 -6.22 -18.00
CA CYS A 25 -15.66 -5.86 -16.96
C CYS A 25 -14.31 -6.50 -17.31
N LYS A 26 -13.29 -5.69 -17.55
CA LYS A 26 -11.94 -6.21 -17.71
C LYS A 26 -11.58 -6.98 -16.45
N ALA A 27 -10.91 -8.11 -16.61
CA ALA A 27 -10.40 -8.85 -15.48
C ALA A 27 -9.56 -7.93 -14.60
N VAL A 28 -9.87 -7.92 -13.30
CA VAL A 28 -9.15 -7.07 -12.34
C VAL A 28 -7.82 -7.75 -12.04
N GLU A 29 -6.73 -7.04 -12.30
CA GLU A 29 -5.38 -7.47 -11.92
C GLU A 29 -4.93 -6.71 -10.68
N LEU A 30 -4.56 -7.44 -9.62
CA LEU A 30 -4.21 -6.86 -8.32
C LEU A 30 -2.84 -7.34 -7.85
N PRO A 31 -2.06 -6.49 -7.20
CA PRO A 31 -0.84 -6.89 -6.52
C PRO A 31 -1.17 -7.58 -5.19
N VAL A 32 -0.58 -8.77 -4.98
CA VAL A 32 -0.76 -9.56 -3.76
C VAL A 32 0.60 -9.98 -3.22
N GLY A 33 0.96 -9.48 -2.04
CA GLY A 33 2.13 -9.93 -1.30
C GLY A 33 1.80 -11.17 -0.48
N VAL A 34 2.67 -12.17 -0.49
CA VAL A 34 2.59 -13.30 0.45
C VAL A 34 3.91 -13.38 1.19
N ILE A 35 3.84 -13.24 2.50
CA ILE A 35 5.01 -13.17 3.36
C ILE A 35 4.88 -14.14 4.53
N SER A 36 6.01 -14.68 4.98
CA SER A 36 6.10 -15.48 6.20
C SER A 36 6.04 -14.59 7.44
N VAL A 37 5.93 -15.21 8.59
CA VAL A 37 6.07 -14.52 9.91
C VAL A 37 7.41 -13.80 10.08
N THR A 38 8.44 -14.17 9.32
CA THR A 38 9.74 -13.50 9.34
C THR A 38 9.86 -12.36 8.34
N GLY A 39 8.77 -12.04 7.62
CA GLY A 39 8.76 -11.01 6.59
C GLY A 39 9.37 -11.45 5.24
N GLU A 40 9.68 -12.74 5.10
CA GLU A 40 10.22 -13.29 3.85
C GLU A 40 9.09 -13.50 2.84
N SER A 41 9.30 -13.03 1.60
CA SER A 41 8.35 -13.27 0.51
C SER A 41 8.28 -14.76 0.15
N PHE A 42 7.07 -15.28 0.07
CA PHE A 42 6.83 -16.67 -0.29
C PHE A 42 6.71 -16.80 -1.81
N ARG A 43 7.37 -17.82 -2.36
CA ARG A 43 7.40 -18.13 -3.80
C ARG A 43 6.80 -19.51 -4.08
N GLY A 44 6.41 -19.73 -5.33
CA GLY A 44 5.96 -21.06 -5.79
C GLY A 44 4.49 -21.35 -5.52
N LEU A 45 3.68 -20.32 -5.23
CA LEU A 45 2.23 -20.46 -5.13
C LEU A 45 1.59 -20.48 -6.52
N ASN A 46 0.47 -21.19 -6.62
CA ASN A 46 -0.39 -21.29 -7.79
C ASN A 46 -1.74 -20.64 -7.54
N ALA A 47 -2.53 -20.43 -8.58
CA ALA A 47 -3.86 -19.81 -8.45
C ALA A 47 -4.79 -20.61 -7.52
N GLU A 48 -4.68 -21.93 -7.51
CA GLU A 48 -5.46 -22.87 -6.68
C GLU A 48 -5.14 -22.76 -5.18
N ASP A 49 -3.99 -22.15 -4.84
CA ASP A 49 -3.60 -21.95 -3.45
C ASP A 49 -4.32 -20.76 -2.80
N PHE A 50 -5.09 -20.02 -3.59
CA PHE A 50 -5.82 -18.85 -3.11
C PHE A 50 -7.33 -19.05 -3.14
N ASN A 51 -7.99 -18.61 -2.09
CA ASN A 51 -9.45 -18.58 -1.95
C ASN A 51 -9.92 -17.15 -1.77
N GLY A 52 -10.53 -16.58 -2.82
CA GLY A 52 -11.14 -15.27 -2.80
C GLY A 52 -12.62 -15.34 -2.40
N HIS A 53 -13.11 -14.33 -1.70
CA HIS A 53 -14.53 -14.19 -1.37
C HIS A 53 -14.95 -12.75 -1.44
N ILE A 54 -16.11 -12.49 -2.00
CA ILE A 54 -16.80 -11.22 -1.93
C ILE A 54 -18.17 -11.45 -1.32
N GLN A 55 -18.45 -10.82 -0.17
CA GLN A 55 -19.58 -11.13 0.68
C GLN A 55 -19.60 -12.65 1.00
N LYS A 56 -20.63 -13.38 0.52
CA LYS A 56 -20.77 -14.85 0.71
C LYS A 56 -20.44 -15.66 -0.56
N LYS A 57 -19.97 -15.00 -1.62
CA LYS A 57 -19.70 -15.65 -2.91
C LYS A 57 -18.21 -15.91 -3.05
N SER A 58 -17.87 -17.11 -3.50
CA SER A 58 -16.50 -17.42 -3.89
C SER A 58 -16.10 -16.61 -5.12
N LEU A 59 -14.86 -16.11 -5.12
CA LEU A 59 -14.28 -15.36 -6.20
C LEU A 59 -13.06 -16.15 -6.71
N GLY A 60 -13.14 -16.67 -7.92
CA GLY A 60 -12.09 -17.48 -8.50
C GLY A 60 -10.86 -16.66 -8.89
N VAL A 61 -9.68 -17.24 -8.66
CA VAL A 61 -8.42 -16.69 -9.16
C VAL A 61 -8.13 -17.34 -10.52
N LYS A 62 -8.16 -16.54 -11.59
CA LYS A 62 -7.94 -17.03 -12.98
C LYS A 62 -6.47 -17.29 -13.27
N SER A 63 -5.61 -16.39 -12.82
CA SER A 63 -4.18 -16.50 -13.04
C SER A 63 -3.40 -15.86 -11.91
N LEU A 64 -2.20 -16.36 -11.72
CA LEU A 64 -1.22 -15.88 -10.76
C LEU A 64 0.13 -15.80 -11.45
N VAL A 65 0.77 -14.63 -11.38
CA VAL A 65 2.10 -14.42 -11.93
C VAL A 65 2.97 -13.81 -10.84
N TYR A 66 4.08 -14.48 -10.50
CA TYR A 66 5.07 -13.91 -9.61
C TYR A 66 5.78 -12.76 -10.33
N ASP A 67 5.70 -11.56 -9.76
CA ASP A 67 6.25 -10.35 -10.34
C ASP A 67 7.44 -9.86 -9.52
N ASP A 68 8.57 -9.89 -10.15
CA ASP A 68 9.83 -9.38 -9.63
C ASP A 68 10.47 -8.32 -10.55
N GLY A 69 9.73 -7.68 -11.43
CA GLY A 69 10.16 -6.58 -12.28
C GLY A 69 10.52 -5.29 -11.53
N PRO A 70 11.03 -4.27 -12.22
CA PRO A 70 11.39 -2.98 -11.61
C PRO A 70 10.16 -2.25 -11.05
N ARG A 71 10.39 -1.42 -10.03
CA ARG A 71 9.35 -0.69 -9.28
C ARG A 71 9.56 0.81 -9.36
N ARG A 72 8.45 1.54 -9.27
CA ARG A 72 8.45 2.97 -8.94
C ARG A 72 8.07 3.11 -7.48
N ILE A 73 8.95 3.69 -6.69
CA ILE A 73 8.79 3.82 -5.24
C ILE A 73 8.81 5.30 -4.88
N LEU A 74 7.70 5.81 -4.40
CA LEU A 74 7.63 7.17 -3.92
C LEU A 74 7.78 7.19 -2.41
N ILE A 75 8.73 7.97 -1.91
CA ILE A 75 8.97 8.16 -0.49
C ILE A 75 8.31 9.47 -0.06
N VAL A 76 7.42 9.40 0.92
CA VAL A 76 6.86 10.55 1.62
C VAL A 76 7.56 10.67 2.96
N LEU A 77 8.32 11.76 3.14
CA LEU A 77 9.14 12.00 4.31
C LEU A 77 8.56 13.11 5.18
N ASP A 78 8.44 12.87 6.48
CA ASP A 78 7.97 13.86 7.44
C ASP A 78 9.05 14.92 7.71
N ALA A 79 8.91 16.11 7.19
CA ALA A 79 9.83 17.23 7.41
C ALA A 79 9.43 18.11 8.61
N SER A 80 8.64 17.60 9.56
CA SER A 80 8.17 18.35 10.73
C SER A 80 9.32 18.87 11.59
N LYS A 81 9.24 20.13 11.97
CA LYS A 81 10.14 20.75 12.97
C LYS A 81 10.10 20.06 14.34
N LYS A 82 9.05 19.33 14.62
CA LYS A 82 8.86 18.64 15.90
C LYS A 82 9.73 17.42 16.05
N LEU A 83 10.28 16.90 14.95
CA LEU A 83 11.17 15.74 15.00
C LEU A 83 12.54 16.10 15.59
N SER A 84 13.04 15.23 16.46
CA SER A 84 14.41 15.35 16.99
C SER A 84 15.45 15.10 15.90
N ASN A 85 16.69 15.55 16.16
CA ASN A 85 17.80 15.25 15.24
C ASN A 85 18.05 13.74 15.08
N ASP A 86 17.80 12.95 16.15
CA ASP A 86 17.98 11.51 16.12
C ASP A 86 16.87 10.84 15.30
N SER A 87 15.63 11.34 15.35
CA SER A 87 14.55 10.89 14.47
C SER A 87 14.89 11.16 12.99
N ARG A 88 15.48 12.31 12.67
CA ARG A 88 15.94 12.62 11.30
C ARG A 88 17.08 11.71 10.85
N ARG A 89 17.98 11.34 11.75
CA ARG A 89 19.01 10.34 11.47
C ARG A 89 18.39 8.98 11.20
N ALA A 90 17.36 8.60 11.99
CA ALA A 90 16.61 7.36 11.77
C ALA A 90 15.90 7.35 10.42
N GLU A 91 15.29 8.47 10.00
CA GLU A 91 14.74 8.62 8.65
C GLU A 91 15.78 8.38 7.57
N GLY A 92 16.96 8.99 7.70
CA GLY A 92 18.09 8.78 6.80
C GLY A 92 18.49 7.30 6.70
N GLU A 93 18.66 6.64 7.85
CA GLU A 93 18.98 5.21 7.92
C GLU A 93 17.89 4.33 7.25
N MET A 94 16.61 4.68 7.43
CA MET A 94 15.49 3.96 6.79
C MET A 94 15.56 4.09 5.27
N ILE A 95 15.78 5.32 4.78
CA ILE A 95 15.80 5.58 3.34
C ILE A 95 17.04 4.94 2.71
N GLU A 96 18.21 5.13 3.28
CA GLU A 96 19.45 4.49 2.78
C GLU A 96 19.30 2.97 2.72
N THR A 97 18.68 2.38 3.76
CA THR A 97 18.46 0.94 3.82
C THR A 97 17.42 0.49 2.80
N LEU A 98 16.33 1.26 2.62
CA LEU A 98 15.30 1.01 1.60
C LEU A 98 15.93 1.04 0.21
N LEU A 99 16.71 2.08 -0.10
CA LEU A 99 17.43 2.22 -1.37
C LEU A 99 18.40 1.05 -1.59
N ALA A 100 19.18 0.68 -0.59
CA ALA A 100 20.16 -0.41 -0.67
C ALA A 100 19.48 -1.78 -0.83
N GLY A 101 18.30 -1.97 -0.24
CA GLY A 101 17.52 -3.21 -0.33
C GLY A 101 16.71 -3.36 -1.60
N SER A 102 16.61 -2.33 -2.43
CA SER A 102 15.87 -2.30 -3.69
C SER A 102 16.75 -2.66 -4.87
N ARG A 103 16.15 -2.96 -6.02
CA ARG A 103 16.86 -3.37 -7.23
C ARG A 103 17.52 -2.18 -7.92
N PRO A 104 18.58 -2.40 -8.69
CA PRO A 104 19.25 -1.32 -9.46
C PRO A 104 18.31 -0.57 -10.40
N GLU A 105 17.31 -1.28 -10.97
CA GLU A 105 16.36 -0.77 -11.95
C GLU A 105 15.16 -0.05 -11.30
N ASP A 106 15.00 -0.17 -9.98
CA ASP A 106 13.92 0.53 -9.27
C ASP A 106 14.17 2.04 -9.32
N SER A 107 13.11 2.79 -9.55
CA SER A 107 13.15 4.25 -9.56
C SER A 107 12.45 4.82 -8.32
N PHE A 108 13.04 5.89 -7.81
CA PHE A 108 12.60 6.55 -6.57
C PHE A 108 12.21 7.98 -6.83
N ALA A 109 11.14 8.41 -6.16
CA ALA A 109 10.76 9.80 -6.02
C ALA A 109 10.67 10.16 -4.52
N LEU A 110 10.78 11.44 -4.18
CA LEU A 110 10.70 11.91 -2.80
C LEU A 110 9.81 13.13 -2.70
N ILE A 111 8.91 13.13 -1.71
CA ILE A 111 8.10 14.27 -1.34
C ILE A 111 8.29 14.56 0.15
N HIS A 112 8.58 15.82 0.47
CA HIS A 112 8.65 16.29 1.85
C HIS A 112 7.27 16.74 2.32
N ALA A 113 6.63 15.96 3.18
CA ALA A 113 5.44 16.38 3.90
C ALA A 113 5.80 17.27 5.07
N ARG A 114 4.87 18.12 5.51
CA ARG A 114 5.07 19.13 6.57
C ARG A 114 6.25 20.07 6.31
N GLY A 115 6.59 20.24 5.04
CA GLY A 115 7.68 21.04 4.54
C GLY A 115 7.29 21.85 3.30
N PRO A 116 8.25 22.28 2.49
CA PRO A 116 8.00 23.11 1.29
C PRO A 116 7.25 22.39 0.16
N GLY A 117 6.85 21.14 0.35
CA GLY A 117 6.18 20.35 -0.69
C GLY A 117 7.09 20.06 -1.89
N ARG A 118 8.40 20.10 -1.70
CA ARG A 118 9.37 19.84 -2.78
C ARG A 118 9.27 18.38 -3.22
N VAL A 119 9.19 18.19 -4.53
CA VAL A 119 9.09 16.88 -5.16
C VAL A 119 10.35 16.60 -5.95
N VAL A 120 11.02 15.50 -5.64
CA VAL A 120 12.05 14.91 -6.50
C VAL A 120 11.38 13.93 -7.44
N LYS A 121 11.59 14.11 -8.75
CA LYS A 121 11.01 13.22 -9.76
C LYS A 121 11.61 11.83 -9.70
N PHE A 122 10.89 10.83 -10.23
CA PHE A 122 11.39 9.47 -10.33
C PHE A 122 12.75 9.41 -11.03
N THR A 123 13.71 8.78 -10.35
CA THR A 123 15.08 8.57 -10.82
C THR A 123 15.62 7.24 -10.31
N THR A 124 16.47 6.60 -11.07
CA THR A 124 17.29 5.45 -10.63
C THR A 124 18.56 5.88 -9.91
N ASP A 125 18.89 7.17 -9.96
CA ASP A 125 20.03 7.75 -9.23
C ASP A 125 19.69 7.87 -7.74
N ARG A 126 20.17 6.91 -6.96
CA ARG A 126 19.99 6.87 -5.51
C ARG A 126 20.73 8.01 -4.81
N GLY A 127 21.86 8.46 -5.39
CA GLY A 127 22.61 9.58 -4.87
C GLY A 127 21.80 10.87 -4.85
N ALA A 128 20.98 11.11 -5.90
CA ALA A 128 20.09 12.26 -5.96
C ALA A 128 19.05 12.25 -4.83
N ILE A 129 18.50 11.08 -4.50
CA ILE A 129 17.56 10.94 -3.37
C ILE A 129 18.26 11.21 -2.04
N THR A 130 19.44 10.59 -1.81
CA THR A 130 20.20 10.77 -0.57
C THR A 130 20.65 12.23 -0.38
N GLN A 131 21.06 12.88 -1.45
CA GLN A 131 21.46 14.30 -1.42
C GLN A 131 20.28 15.21 -1.01
N GLU A 132 19.09 14.92 -1.53
CA GLU A 132 17.90 15.70 -1.21
C GLU A 132 17.49 15.58 0.25
N ILE A 133 17.62 14.40 0.86
CA ILE A 133 17.39 14.20 2.29
C ILE A 133 18.32 15.07 3.12
N GLY A 134 19.61 15.10 2.78
CA GLY A 134 20.61 15.94 3.45
C GLY A 134 20.40 17.44 3.25
N ALA A 135 19.84 17.83 2.10
CA ALA A 135 19.55 19.23 1.77
C ALA A 135 18.23 19.74 2.35
N SER A 136 17.38 18.85 2.85
CA SER A 136 16.05 19.19 3.38
C SER A 136 16.18 19.98 4.69
N GLY A 137 16.42 21.25 4.54
CA GLY A 137 16.34 22.19 5.67
C GLY A 137 14.93 22.14 6.30
N ILE A 138 14.91 22.33 7.62
CA ILE A 138 13.67 22.55 8.38
C ILE A 138 12.93 23.71 7.74
N SER A 139 11.82 23.43 7.07
CA SER A 139 11.06 24.46 6.40
C SER A 139 10.09 25.14 7.35
N ASP A 140 10.06 26.48 7.27
CA ASP A 140 9.02 27.31 7.87
C ASP A 140 7.76 27.41 7.00
N GLY A 141 7.68 26.61 5.94
CA GLY A 141 6.59 26.60 4.96
C GLY A 141 5.25 26.19 5.56
N LYS A 142 4.17 26.54 4.86
CA LYS A 142 2.81 26.09 5.19
C LYS A 142 2.79 24.58 5.30
N GLU A 143 2.20 24.09 6.36
CA GLU A 143 2.09 22.67 6.65
C GLU A 143 1.36 21.96 5.50
N PHE A 144 2.12 21.20 4.72
CA PHE A 144 1.63 20.30 3.69
C PHE A 144 1.51 18.92 4.35
N GLY A 145 0.29 18.53 4.68
CA GLY A 145 0.04 17.33 5.49
C GLY A 145 0.53 16.03 4.84
N ILE A 146 0.66 14.97 5.61
CA ILE A 146 1.05 13.65 5.10
C ILE A 146 0.06 13.16 4.04
N LEU A 147 -1.26 13.29 4.29
CA LEU A 147 -2.29 12.87 3.33
C LEU A 147 -2.24 13.70 2.05
N ASP A 148 -1.93 14.99 2.14
CA ASP A 148 -1.76 15.86 0.96
C ASP A 148 -0.53 15.43 0.15
N ALA A 149 0.56 15.04 0.84
CA ALA A 149 1.77 14.54 0.20
C ALA A 149 1.54 13.19 -0.50
N VAL A 150 0.76 12.30 0.12
CA VAL A 150 0.36 11.03 -0.51
C VAL A 150 -0.49 11.29 -1.76
N MET A 151 -1.47 12.20 -1.70
CA MET A 151 -2.29 12.57 -2.87
C MET A 151 -1.44 13.14 -4.00
N ALA A 152 -0.56 14.10 -3.71
CA ALA A 152 0.37 14.64 -4.69
C ALA A 152 1.30 13.55 -5.26
N GLY A 153 1.68 12.60 -4.43
CA GLY A 153 2.46 11.42 -4.82
C GLY A 153 1.72 10.53 -5.81
N ILE A 154 0.46 10.25 -5.57
CA ILE A 154 -0.39 9.45 -6.48
C ILE A 154 -0.46 10.13 -7.85
N GLU A 155 -0.71 11.44 -7.88
CA GLU A 155 -0.72 12.22 -9.12
C GLU A 155 0.64 12.19 -9.84
N HIS A 156 1.74 12.14 -9.06
CA HIS A 156 3.10 12.13 -9.60
C HIS A 156 3.46 10.83 -10.34
N PHE A 157 2.82 9.71 -10.05
CA PHE A 157 3.00 8.47 -10.80
C PHE A 157 2.47 8.60 -12.26
N GLY A 158 1.48 9.46 -12.51
CA GLY A 158 0.82 9.56 -13.81
C GLY A 158 0.10 8.26 -14.16
N THR A 159 0.44 7.66 -15.30
CA THR A 159 -0.14 6.36 -15.68
C THR A 159 0.27 5.26 -14.69
N PRO A 160 -0.68 4.58 -14.04
CA PRO A 160 -0.38 3.53 -13.07
C PRO A 160 0.41 2.37 -13.70
N GLN A 161 1.34 1.82 -12.94
CA GLN A 161 2.09 0.61 -13.30
C GLN A 161 1.94 -0.43 -12.19
N SER A 162 1.90 -1.69 -12.60
CA SER A 162 1.87 -2.78 -11.62
C SER A 162 3.10 -2.70 -10.70
N GLY A 163 2.85 -2.69 -9.39
CA GLY A 163 3.91 -2.62 -8.39
C GLY A 163 4.32 -1.23 -7.95
N ASP A 164 3.65 -0.18 -8.43
CA ASP A 164 3.80 1.17 -7.86
C ASP A 164 3.58 1.13 -6.35
N ALA A 165 4.46 1.80 -5.61
CA ALA A 165 4.40 1.81 -4.16
C ALA A 165 4.71 3.19 -3.58
N ILE A 166 4.03 3.52 -2.49
CA ILE A 166 4.33 4.68 -1.66
C ILE A 166 4.85 4.18 -0.31
N VAL A 167 5.98 4.72 0.13
CA VAL A 167 6.53 4.49 1.47
C VAL A 167 6.45 5.77 2.26
N VAL A 168 5.65 5.79 3.31
CA VAL A 168 5.54 6.93 4.21
C VAL A 168 6.41 6.72 5.43
N ILE A 169 7.33 7.64 5.69
CA ILE A 169 8.19 7.65 6.87
C ILE A 169 7.78 8.84 7.71
N ALA A 170 7.07 8.60 8.81
CA ALA A 170 6.49 9.65 9.61
C ALA A 170 6.28 9.24 11.07
N ALA A 171 6.15 10.24 11.94
CA ALA A 171 5.81 10.02 13.34
C ALA A 171 4.31 9.70 13.54
N ASP A 172 3.48 10.36 12.77
CA ASP A 172 2.02 10.26 12.79
C ASP A 172 1.45 10.79 11.46
N THR A 173 0.14 10.68 11.28
CA THR A 173 -0.57 11.30 10.16
C THR A 173 -1.33 12.56 10.57
N GLU A 174 -1.22 13.01 11.82
CA GLU A 174 -1.86 14.22 12.29
C GLU A 174 -1.35 15.46 11.54
N GLY A 175 -2.22 16.41 11.34
CA GLY A 175 -1.89 17.70 10.73
C GLY A 175 -3.04 18.35 9.97
N ASN A 176 -2.78 19.53 9.44
CA ASN A 176 -3.73 20.23 8.57
C ASN A 176 -3.71 19.62 7.17
N HIS A 177 -4.66 18.73 6.88
CA HIS A 177 -4.82 18.13 5.57
C HIS A 177 -5.96 18.79 4.80
N LYS A 178 -5.76 19.01 3.51
CA LYS A 178 -6.85 19.27 2.56
C LYS A 178 -7.46 17.95 2.10
N ALA A 179 -6.62 16.94 1.86
CA ALA A 179 -7.04 15.59 1.56
C ALA A 179 -7.53 14.88 2.83
N ASN A 180 -8.59 14.09 2.72
CA ASN A 180 -9.05 13.22 3.80
C ASN A 180 -8.71 11.76 3.48
N ALA A 181 -8.67 10.92 4.51
CA ALA A 181 -8.29 9.52 4.38
C ALA A 181 -9.15 8.74 3.36
N LYS A 182 -10.46 9.03 3.28
CA LYS A 182 -11.35 8.37 2.32
C LYS A 182 -10.99 8.70 0.88
N THR A 183 -10.62 9.97 0.60
CA THR A 183 -10.19 10.39 -0.73
C THR A 183 -8.86 9.73 -1.11
N VAL A 184 -7.91 9.67 -0.15
CA VAL A 184 -6.62 9.00 -0.35
C VAL A 184 -6.83 7.50 -0.59
N ALA A 185 -7.63 6.83 0.23
CA ALA A 185 -7.93 5.40 0.05
C ALA A 185 -8.48 5.11 -1.34
N ARG A 186 -9.48 5.89 -1.78
CA ARG A 186 -10.05 5.73 -3.11
C ARG A 186 -9.01 5.95 -4.22
N ALA A 187 -8.15 6.95 -4.11
CA ALA A 187 -7.12 7.21 -5.10
C ALA A 187 -6.07 6.09 -5.14
N LEU A 188 -5.68 5.53 -3.99
CA LEU A 188 -4.79 4.37 -3.94
C LEU A 188 -5.42 3.15 -4.64
N ASP A 189 -6.71 2.89 -4.39
CA ASP A 189 -7.46 1.79 -5.03
C ASP A 189 -7.57 1.99 -6.54
N GLU A 190 -7.98 3.18 -7.00
CA GLU A 190 -8.15 3.51 -8.44
C GLU A 190 -6.84 3.38 -9.22
N HIS A 191 -5.71 3.66 -8.58
CA HIS A 191 -4.37 3.59 -9.18
C HIS A 191 -3.62 2.28 -8.87
N HIS A 192 -4.22 1.38 -8.10
CA HIS A 192 -3.61 0.13 -7.63
C HIS A 192 -2.23 0.31 -6.98
N ILE A 193 -2.05 1.42 -6.25
CA ILE A 193 -0.83 1.78 -5.57
C ILE A 193 -0.86 1.19 -4.16
N ARG A 194 0.17 0.43 -3.79
CA ARG A 194 0.33 -0.07 -2.42
C ARG A 194 1.02 0.97 -1.55
N MET A 195 0.46 1.24 -0.39
CA MET A 195 1.06 2.15 0.59
C MET A 195 1.67 1.37 1.74
N PHE A 196 2.91 1.69 2.08
CA PHE A 196 3.65 1.12 3.21
C PHE A 196 4.02 2.23 4.19
N GLY A 197 4.20 1.87 5.46
CA GLY A 197 4.58 2.80 6.51
C GLY A 197 5.79 2.35 7.30
N LEU A 198 6.67 3.31 7.62
CA LEU A 198 7.72 3.19 8.62
C LEU A 198 7.45 4.23 9.71
N ALA A 199 6.86 3.79 10.82
CA ALA A 199 6.49 4.68 11.89
C ALA A 199 7.71 5.02 12.77
N LEU A 200 7.97 6.30 12.97
CA LEU A 200 9.06 6.81 13.80
C LEU A 200 8.72 6.81 15.30
N GLY A 201 7.43 6.92 15.62
CA GLY A 201 6.96 7.03 17.00
C GLY A 201 6.31 5.76 17.54
N PRO A 202 6.01 5.74 18.86
CA PRO A 202 5.11 4.76 19.39
C PRO A 202 3.76 5.03 18.75
N VAL A 203 3.29 4.10 17.99
CA VAL A 203 1.91 4.14 17.56
C VAL A 203 1.11 3.68 18.76
N ALA A 204 0.42 4.62 19.37
CA ALA A 204 -0.39 4.37 20.54
C ALA A 204 -1.50 3.39 20.17
N THR A 205 -1.38 2.15 20.64
CA THR A 205 -2.43 1.17 20.48
C THR A 205 -3.16 1.02 21.80
N LYS A 206 -4.47 1.14 21.81
CA LYS A 206 -5.29 0.75 22.97
C LYS A 206 -5.16 -0.74 23.30
N ASN A 207 -4.58 -1.52 22.40
CA ASN A 207 -4.45 -2.97 22.50
C ASN A 207 -3.05 -3.46 22.11
N SER A 208 -1.99 -2.82 22.60
CA SER A 208 -0.65 -3.35 22.47
C SER A 208 -0.53 -4.63 23.27
N VAL A 209 -0.46 -5.77 22.59
CA VAL A 209 -0.06 -7.02 23.22
C VAL A 209 1.46 -7.06 23.19
N ALA A 210 2.09 -6.67 24.28
CA ALA A 210 3.50 -6.91 24.50
C ALA A 210 3.73 -8.42 24.54
N GLY A 211 4.51 -8.96 23.61
CA GLY A 211 4.93 -10.35 23.59
C GLY A 211 4.18 -11.24 22.62
N GLY A 212 4.75 -11.37 21.48
CA GLY A 212 4.78 -12.45 20.49
C GLY A 212 3.65 -13.48 20.44
N THR A 213 2.38 -13.10 20.42
CA THR A 213 1.33 -14.07 20.11
C THR A 213 0.33 -13.39 19.16
N MET A 214 0.21 -13.96 17.97
CA MET A 214 -0.86 -13.57 17.09
C MET A 214 -2.21 -13.84 17.74
N THR A 215 -2.98 -12.81 17.92
CA THR A 215 -4.41 -12.97 18.15
C THR A 215 -5.16 -12.69 16.86
N SER A 216 -6.07 -13.59 16.58
CA SER A 216 -6.90 -13.69 15.40
C SER A 216 -7.40 -12.38 14.85
N THR A 217 -7.37 -12.32 13.54
CA THR A 217 -8.17 -11.49 12.66
C THR A 217 -9.53 -11.12 13.23
N THR A 218 -9.69 -9.89 13.62
CA THR A 218 -10.98 -9.24 13.47
C THR A 218 -11.09 -8.77 12.03
N SER A 219 -12.30 -8.64 11.52
CA SER A 219 -12.63 -8.24 10.16
C SER A 219 -12.10 -6.86 9.72
N GLN A 220 -11.16 -6.28 10.43
CA GLN A 220 -10.67 -4.93 10.27
C GLN A 220 -9.15 -4.76 10.30
N GLY A 221 -8.35 -5.81 10.44
CA GLY A 221 -6.91 -5.64 10.40
C GLY A 221 -6.11 -6.84 10.85
N LEU A 222 -4.94 -7.01 10.26
CA LEU A 222 -3.91 -7.97 10.62
C LEU A 222 -3.04 -7.41 11.73
N ALA A 223 -2.95 -8.14 12.82
CA ALA A 223 -2.04 -7.85 13.91
C ALA A 223 -0.79 -8.72 13.82
N TRP A 224 0.38 -8.09 13.85
CA TRP A 224 1.64 -8.80 13.83
C TRP A 224 2.47 -8.51 15.06
N THR A 225 2.87 -9.55 15.74
CA THR A 225 4.01 -9.48 16.64
C THR A 225 4.87 -10.70 16.38
N THR A 226 5.99 -10.53 15.68
CA THR A 226 7.03 -11.57 15.63
C THR A 226 8.24 -11.07 16.38
N PRO A 227 8.85 -11.90 17.23
CA PRO A 227 10.15 -11.60 17.79
C PRO A 227 11.12 -11.35 16.62
N GLY A 228 11.61 -10.11 16.49
CA GLY A 228 12.59 -9.74 15.48
C GLY A 228 12.09 -8.95 14.26
N VAL A 229 10.78 -8.83 14.02
CA VAL A 229 10.26 -8.05 12.88
C VAL A 229 9.74 -6.67 13.31
N GLY A 230 9.78 -6.33 14.57
CA GLY A 230 9.30 -5.06 15.12
C GLY A 230 7.88 -5.11 15.62
N ASP A 231 7.53 -4.15 16.42
CA ASP A 231 6.17 -4.01 16.95
C ASP A 231 5.27 -3.55 15.81
N ILE A 232 4.23 -4.31 15.54
CA ILE A 232 3.18 -3.88 14.64
C ILE A 232 2.27 -2.92 15.35
N VAL A 233 1.99 -1.93 14.61
CA VAL A 233 1.24 -0.81 15.05
C VAL A 233 -0.22 -1.00 14.67
N TYR A 234 -1.09 -0.89 15.66
CA TYR A 234 -2.53 -0.87 15.46
C TYR A 234 -3.04 0.58 15.45
N ASP A 235 -3.98 0.84 14.56
CA ASP A 235 -4.76 2.06 14.57
C ASP A 235 -5.64 2.14 15.82
N THR A 236 -5.61 3.29 16.49
CA THR A 236 -6.47 3.61 17.62
C THR A 236 -7.75 4.35 17.23
N GLY A 237 -8.02 4.48 15.95
CA GLY A 237 -9.24 5.08 15.42
C GLY A 237 -9.11 6.52 14.93
N ASP A 238 -8.10 7.26 15.35
CA ASP A 238 -7.86 8.64 14.91
C ASP A 238 -6.68 8.75 13.94
N ASP A 239 -5.84 7.73 13.87
CA ASP A 239 -4.72 7.64 12.93
C ASP A 239 -5.15 6.91 11.65
N HIS A 240 -5.19 7.61 10.55
CA HIS A 240 -5.57 7.06 9.25
C HIS A 240 -4.45 6.29 8.54
N PHE A 241 -3.25 6.27 9.10
CA PHE A 241 -2.07 5.68 8.49
C PHE A 241 -2.22 4.17 8.30
N PHE A 242 -2.58 3.47 9.38
CA PHE A 242 -2.73 2.01 9.35
C PHE A 242 -3.85 1.54 8.40
N PRO A 243 -5.10 2.07 8.47
CA PRO A 243 -6.14 1.68 7.55
C PRO A 243 -5.78 1.90 6.08
N LEU A 244 -5.11 3.02 5.75
CA LEU A 244 -4.70 3.31 4.38
C LEU A 244 -3.68 2.31 3.86
N THR A 245 -2.68 1.95 4.67
CA THR A 245 -1.68 0.96 4.26
C THR A 245 -2.27 -0.42 4.08
N VAL A 246 -3.04 -0.91 5.06
CA VAL A 246 -3.65 -2.24 5.00
C VAL A 246 -4.65 -2.33 3.85
N ASN A 247 -5.54 -1.35 3.71
CA ASN A 247 -6.57 -1.35 2.66
C ASN A 247 -5.98 -1.31 1.25
N SER A 248 -4.82 -0.68 1.07
CA SER A 248 -4.11 -0.65 -0.22
C SER A 248 -3.25 -1.89 -0.50
N GLY A 249 -3.19 -2.84 0.41
CA GLY A 249 -2.36 -4.05 0.26
C GLY A 249 -0.90 -3.89 0.68
N GLY A 250 -0.62 -2.90 1.54
CA GLY A 250 0.66 -2.75 2.21
C GLY A 250 0.56 -3.01 3.72
N LEU A 251 1.48 -2.45 4.48
CA LEU A 251 1.48 -2.52 5.95
C LEU A 251 2.32 -1.42 6.59
N VAL A 252 2.19 -1.24 7.89
CA VAL A 252 3.02 -0.34 8.69
C VAL A 252 3.95 -1.16 9.59
N LEU A 253 5.23 -0.80 9.63
CA LEU A 253 6.20 -1.32 10.58
C LEU A 253 6.64 -0.22 11.54
N GLY A 254 6.60 -0.52 12.84
CA GLY A 254 7.14 0.36 13.88
C GLY A 254 8.67 0.30 13.87
N ALA A 255 9.32 1.34 13.37
CA ALA A 255 10.77 1.39 13.32
C ALA A 255 11.37 1.77 14.69
N MET A 256 10.67 2.62 15.42
CA MET A 256 11.09 3.11 16.73
C MET A 256 9.88 3.10 17.66
N ASN A 257 10.00 2.45 18.81
CA ASN A 257 8.95 2.51 19.84
C ASN A 257 9.26 3.62 20.85
N MET A 258 9.48 4.85 20.36
CA MET A 258 9.93 5.97 21.18
C MET A 258 9.29 7.27 20.71
N ASP A 259 9.18 8.26 21.61
CA ASP A 259 8.66 9.59 21.26
C ASP A 259 9.59 10.28 20.24
N PRO A 260 9.17 10.52 18.99
CA PRO A 260 10.02 11.05 17.93
C PRO A 260 10.49 12.49 18.17
N ARG A 261 9.97 13.16 19.20
CA ARG A 261 10.36 14.52 19.63
C ARG A 261 11.53 14.53 20.59
N ARG A 262 11.89 13.36 21.13
CA ARG A 262 12.99 13.23 22.09
C ARG A 262 14.27 12.79 21.41
N SER A 263 15.41 13.08 22.03
CA SER A 263 16.68 12.55 21.60
C SER A 263 16.84 11.09 22.01
N TYR A 264 17.48 10.32 21.15
CA TYR A 264 17.79 8.92 21.38
C TYR A 264 19.27 8.67 21.22
N ASN A 265 19.69 7.50 21.64
CA ASN A 265 21.05 7.07 21.38
C ASN A 265 21.14 6.33 20.05
N MET A 266 21.35 7.05 18.95
CA MET A 266 21.58 6.47 17.61
C MET A 266 22.92 5.73 17.49
N THR A 267 23.71 5.62 18.58
CA THR A 267 24.84 4.71 18.65
C THR A 267 24.47 3.35 19.23
N ASP A 268 23.22 3.17 19.70
CA ASP A 268 22.69 1.87 20.10
C ASP A 268 22.53 0.97 18.87
N VAL A 269 23.41 -0.04 18.82
CA VAL A 269 23.45 -0.99 17.69
C VAL A 269 22.13 -1.73 17.53
N ASN A 270 21.44 -2.05 18.61
CA ASN A 270 20.17 -2.77 18.54
C ASN A 270 19.06 -1.90 17.93
N LEU A 271 19.03 -0.61 18.29
CA LEU A 271 18.08 0.33 17.69
C LEU A 271 18.33 0.49 16.19
N VAL A 272 19.56 0.75 15.79
CA VAL A 272 19.94 0.92 14.37
C VAL A 272 19.68 -0.35 13.57
N GLN A 273 20.00 -1.52 14.12
CA GLN A 273 19.70 -2.80 13.46
C GLN A 273 18.19 -3.01 13.26
N ARG A 274 17.38 -2.67 14.25
CA ARG A 274 15.91 -2.73 14.14
C ARG A 274 15.42 -1.82 13.01
N ILE A 275 15.84 -0.55 13.01
CA ILE A 275 15.49 0.42 11.96
C ILE A 275 15.82 -0.14 10.57
N ARG A 276 17.02 -0.63 10.39
CA ARG A 276 17.48 -1.23 9.13
C ARG A 276 16.68 -2.48 8.76
N GLN A 277 16.37 -3.32 9.72
CA GLN A 277 15.57 -4.53 9.48
C GLN A 277 14.18 -4.18 8.97
N GLN A 278 13.49 -3.21 9.57
CA GLN A 278 12.17 -2.77 9.14
C GLN A 278 12.20 -2.21 7.71
N ALA A 279 13.16 -1.36 7.40
CA ALA A 279 13.31 -0.79 6.07
C ALA A 279 13.61 -1.87 5.00
N ARG A 280 14.46 -2.87 5.32
CA ARG A 280 14.72 -4.02 4.43
C ARG A 280 13.46 -4.86 4.20
N SER A 281 12.66 -5.08 5.24
CA SER A 281 11.41 -5.82 5.13
C SER A 281 10.43 -5.11 4.17
N ILE A 282 10.27 -3.78 4.30
CA ILE A 282 9.46 -3.00 3.35
C ILE A 282 10.03 -3.10 1.93
N ALA A 283 11.33 -2.90 1.73
CA ALA A 283 11.97 -3.02 0.41
C ALA A 283 11.67 -4.38 -0.23
N LYS A 284 11.76 -5.45 0.54
CA LYS A 284 11.49 -6.81 0.08
C LYS A 284 10.03 -7.00 -0.30
N MET A 285 9.08 -6.53 0.51
CA MET A 285 7.65 -6.62 0.23
C MET A 285 7.23 -5.81 -1.02
N ILE A 286 7.90 -4.69 -1.27
CA ILE A 286 7.67 -3.90 -2.48
C ILE A 286 8.22 -4.63 -3.71
N SER A 287 9.43 -5.17 -3.59
CA SER A 287 10.15 -5.76 -4.72
C SER A 287 9.51 -7.05 -5.24
N THR A 288 8.79 -7.79 -4.39
CA THR A 288 8.28 -9.12 -4.74
C THR A 288 6.83 -9.30 -4.35
N PHE A 289 5.98 -9.61 -5.32
CA PHE A 289 4.57 -9.89 -5.09
C PHE A 289 4.02 -10.75 -6.24
N TYR A 290 2.79 -11.19 -6.10
CA TYR A 290 2.05 -11.83 -7.17
C TYR A 290 1.10 -10.83 -7.82
N ARG A 291 0.99 -10.87 -9.14
CA ARG A 291 -0.13 -10.28 -9.86
C ARG A 291 -1.20 -11.36 -9.98
N ILE A 292 -2.34 -11.11 -9.35
CA ILE A 292 -3.45 -12.03 -9.44
C ILE A 292 -4.53 -11.45 -10.35
N GLN A 293 -5.05 -12.28 -11.23
CA GLN A 293 -6.21 -11.95 -12.05
C GLN A 293 -7.43 -12.66 -11.48
N LEU A 294 -8.43 -11.88 -11.07
CA LEU A 294 -9.66 -12.42 -10.53
C LEU A 294 -10.70 -12.67 -11.64
N GLU A 295 -11.58 -13.64 -11.41
CA GLU A 295 -12.83 -13.69 -12.14
C GLU A 295 -13.56 -12.37 -11.91
N SER A 296 -13.96 -11.71 -13.01
CA SER A 296 -14.57 -10.38 -12.92
C SER A 296 -15.91 -10.44 -12.20
N PRO A 297 -16.02 -9.98 -10.95
CA PRO A 297 -17.32 -9.75 -10.36
C PRO A 297 -17.94 -8.55 -11.06
N GLN A 298 -19.19 -8.66 -11.49
CA GLN A 298 -19.93 -7.51 -12.02
C GLN A 298 -20.36 -6.63 -10.84
N LEU A 299 -19.49 -5.71 -10.44
CA LEU A 299 -19.72 -4.80 -9.33
C LEU A 299 -20.27 -3.48 -9.84
N SER A 300 -21.40 -3.06 -9.31
CA SER A 300 -21.99 -1.75 -9.57
C SER A 300 -21.33 -0.63 -8.74
N HIS A 301 -20.68 -1.00 -7.66
CA HIS A 301 -19.97 -0.11 -6.72
C HIS A 301 -18.79 -0.85 -6.10
N PRO A 302 -17.79 -0.13 -5.55
CA PRO A 302 -16.68 -0.77 -4.85
C PRO A 302 -17.15 -1.64 -3.70
N GLU A 303 -16.59 -2.84 -3.60
CA GLU A 303 -16.96 -3.84 -2.59
C GLU A 303 -15.73 -4.35 -1.87
N ASN A 304 -15.87 -4.58 -0.56
CA ASN A 304 -14.84 -5.26 0.20
C ASN A 304 -14.82 -6.75 -0.13
N TRP A 305 -13.62 -7.29 -0.21
CA TRP A 305 -13.40 -8.70 -0.46
C TRP A 305 -12.35 -9.28 0.48
N SER A 306 -12.21 -10.58 0.48
CA SER A 306 -11.18 -11.27 1.25
C SER A 306 -10.42 -12.26 0.38
N LEU A 307 -9.12 -12.41 0.64
CA LEU A 307 -8.25 -13.35 -0.02
C LEU A 307 -7.47 -14.12 1.05
N ASN A 308 -7.56 -15.43 1.00
CA ASN A 308 -6.89 -16.32 1.92
C ASN A 308 -6.04 -17.35 1.16
N ILE A 309 -5.01 -17.84 1.79
CA ILE A 309 -4.26 -19.00 1.30
C ILE A 309 -4.92 -20.28 1.80
N SER A 310 -4.90 -21.32 0.97
CA SER A 310 -5.48 -22.62 1.29
C SER A 310 -4.87 -23.20 2.57
N GLU A 311 -5.69 -23.91 3.35
CA GLU A 311 -5.22 -24.54 4.59
C GLU A 311 -4.07 -25.55 4.35
N THR A 312 -4.05 -26.18 3.20
CA THR A 312 -3.00 -27.13 2.83
C THR A 312 -1.64 -26.46 2.82
N ILE A 313 -1.53 -25.30 2.17
CA ILE A 313 -0.28 -24.53 2.12
C ILE A 313 0.09 -23.99 3.50
N GLN A 314 -0.89 -23.48 4.27
CA GLN A 314 -0.63 -23.00 5.63
C GLN A 314 -0.09 -24.08 6.56
N LYS A 315 -0.61 -25.31 6.44
CA LYS A 315 -0.11 -26.47 7.22
C LYS A 315 1.31 -26.88 6.83
N GLN A 316 1.67 -26.75 5.55
CA GLN A 316 2.99 -27.12 5.04
C GLN A 316 4.07 -26.09 5.31
N SER A 317 3.74 -24.83 5.17
CA SER A 317 4.71 -23.72 5.12
C SER A 317 4.68 -22.83 6.37
N GLY A 318 3.82 -23.16 7.34
CA GLY A 318 3.63 -22.36 8.54
C GLY A 318 2.77 -21.12 8.27
N GLN A 319 2.72 -20.24 9.25
CA GLN A 319 1.87 -19.07 9.20
C GLN A 319 2.36 -18.06 8.16
N MET A 320 1.46 -17.72 7.23
CA MET A 320 1.69 -16.76 6.17
C MET A 320 0.64 -15.64 6.23
N PHE A 321 1.01 -14.50 5.68
CA PHE A 321 0.15 -13.33 5.60
C PHE A 321 0.00 -12.93 4.15
N VAL A 322 -1.22 -12.58 3.81
CA VAL A 322 -1.58 -12.11 2.48
C VAL A 322 -1.83 -10.61 2.54
N LEU A 323 -1.02 -9.86 1.83
CA LEU A 323 -1.12 -8.42 1.68
C LEU A 323 -1.78 -8.13 0.34
N TYR A 324 -2.99 -7.58 0.34
CA TYR A 324 -3.76 -7.32 -0.88
C TYR A 324 -4.66 -6.10 -0.69
N PRO A 325 -5.03 -5.38 -1.76
CA PRO A 325 -6.02 -4.31 -1.68
C PRO A 325 -7.37 -4.86 -1.21
N HIS A 326 -7.95 -4.30 -0.15
CA HIS A 326 -9.18 -4.84 0.47
C HIS A 326 -10.46 -4.44 -0.27
N SER A 327 -10.37 -3.49 -1.21
CA SER A 327 -11.49 -3.04 -2.03
C SER A 327 -11.31 -3.49 -3.48
N LEU A 328 -12.37 -3.98 -4.09
CA LEU A 328 -12.47 -4.16 -5.54
C LEU A 328 -13.27 -3.00 -6.12
N GLY A 329 -12.68 -2.30 -7.07
CA GLY A 329 -13.33 -1.20 -7.76
C GLY A 329 -14.59 -1.64 -8.51
N ALA A 330 -15.53 -0.70 -8.67
CA ALA A 330 -16.69 -0.92 -9.55
C ALA A 330 -16.22 -1.13 -11.00
N CYS A 331 -16.96 -1.94 -11.74
CA CYS A 331 -16.77 -2.01 -13.18
C CYS A 331 -17.15 -0.66 -13.80
N SER A 332 -16.17 0.17 -14.14
CA SER A 332 -16.44 1.34 -14.96
C SER A 332 -16.82 0.86 -16.35
N GLY A 333 -18.13 0.87 -16.63
CA GLY A 333 -18.59 0.80 -18.00
C GLY A 333 -18.05 2.03 -18.74
N SER A 334 -17.10 1.82 -19.62
CA SER A 334 -16.64 2.83 -20.58
C SER A 334 -17.63 2.99 -21.70
#